data_f0ef7f96e117eeb707ecd7655d49870a
#
_entry.id   f0ef7f96e117eeb707ecd7655d49870a
#
_cell.length_a   1.000
_cell.length_b   1.000
_cell.length_c   1.000
_cell.angle_alpha   90.00
_cell.angle_beta   90.00
_cell.angle_gamma   90.00
#
_symmetry.space_group_name_H-M   'P 1'
#
loop_
_entity.id
_entity.type
_entity.pdbx_description
1 polymer ?
#
loop_
_entity_poly.entity_id
_entity_poly.type
_entity_poly.pdbx_seq_one_letter_code
_entity_poly.pdbx_strand_id
1 'polypeptide(L)'
;INNIFEYSLKEARGFSQQVVLRGKKPDTLWVNKRVVSCPDEVAQHLAIPAGSDVFLLKRIRYVDEDAVSIEESWVPAHLIHDVDAIGISLYDYFRRQHIYPQRTRSRVSARMPDDEFQSHIQMDGKVPVLVIKQVALDQQQRPIEYSISYCRSDLYVFVCEE
;
A
#
# COMPACT_ATOMS: atom_id res chain seq x y z
N ILE A 1 13.32 -20.61 -11.39
CA ILE A 1 13.26 -19.15 -11.53
C ILE A 1 12.59 -18.58 -10.29
N ASN A 2 13.22 -17.63 -9.67
CA ASN A 2 12.73 -17.03 -8.44
C ASN A 2 11.98 -15.75 -8.76
N ASN A 3 10.64 -15.79 -8.68
CA ASN A 3 9.79 -14.62 -8.89
C ASN A 3 9.43 -13.91 -7.58
N ILE A 4 10.12 -14.23 -6.49
CA ILE A 4 9.83 -13.65 -5.18
C ILE A 4 10.29 -12.18 -5.15
N PHE A 5 9.38 -11.31 -4.73
CA PHE A 5 9.65 -9.91 -4.49
C PHE A 5 9.92 -9.68 -3.00
N GLU A 6 11.07 -9.10 -2.68
CA GLU A 6 11.43 -8.72 -1.32
C GLU A 6 11.07 -7.26 -1.04
N TYR A 7 10.21 -7.06 -0.05
CA TYR A 7 9.79 -5.73 0.41
C TYR A 7 10.43 -5.42 1.75
N SER A 8 11.24 -4.35 1.81
CA SER A 8 11.86 -3.91 3.06
C SER A 8 10.88 -3.13 3.92
N LEU A 9 10.68 -3.58 5.15
CA LEU A 9 9.82 -2.91 6.13
C LEU A 9 10.50 -1.69 6.76
N LYS A 10 11.81 -1.56 6.67
CA LYS A 10 12.54 -0.45 7.27
C LYS A 10 12.56 0.81 6.42
N GLU A 11 12.27 0.70 5.14
CA GLU A 11 12.41 1.80 4.21
C GLU A 11 11.06 2.37 3.83
N ALA A 12 10.86 3.68 4.04
CA ALA A 12 9.66 4.39 3.64
C ALA A 12 9.72 4.81 2.16
N ARG A 13 10.04 3.87 1.27
CA ARG A 13 10.20 4.14 -0.16
C ARG A 13 8.94 3.91 -0.98
N GLY A 14 8.02 3.11 -0.44
CA GLY A 14 6.82 2.70 -1.15
C GLY A 14 7.08 1.53 -2.10
N PHE A 15 6.00 0.94 -2.58
CA PHE A 15 6.03 -0.28 -3.39
C PHE A 15 6.79 -0.08 -4.70
N SER A 16 6.41 0.95 -5.47
CA SER A 16 6.96 1.14 -6.83
C SER A 16 8.46 1.36 -6.81
N GLN A 17 8.95 2.17 -5.88
CA GLN A 17 10.38 2.43 -5.78
C GLN A 17 11.15 1.18 -5.36
N GLN A 18 10.61 0.39 -4.44
CA GLN A 18 11.27 -0.85 -4.03
C GLN A 18 11.32 -1.87 -5.18
N VAL A 19 10.27 -1.94 -6.00
CA VAL A 19 10.26 -2.83 -7.18
C VAL A 19 11.36 -2.43 -8.16
N VAL A 20 11.48 -1.13 -8.44
CA VAL A 20 12.52 -0.61 -9.35
C VAL A 20 13.91 -0.90 -8.80
N LEU A 21 14.12 -0.72 -7.49
CA LEU A 21 15.41 -1.01 -6.86
C LEU A 21 15.82 -2.49 -6.94
N ARG A 22 14.84 -3.39 -7.06
CA ARG A 22 15.10 -4.83 -7.26
C ARG A 22 15.27 -5.19 -8.73
N GLY A 23 15.32 -4.20 -9.63
CA GLY A 23 15.50 -4.43 -11.06
C GLY A 23 14.25 -4.94 -11.78
N LYS A 24 13.08 -4.75 -11.18
CA LYS A 24 11.79 -5.20 -11.72
C LYS A 24 10.93 -4.00 -12.10
N LYS A 25 9.84 -4.27 -12.83
CA LYS A 25 8.92 -3.23 -13.30
C LYS A 25 7.67 -3.21 -12.43
N PRO A 26 7.37 -2.08 -11.75
CA PRO A 26 6.10 -1.93 -11.05
C PRO A 26 5.00 -1.53 -12.00
N ASP A 27 3.79 -2.00 -11.72
CA ASP A 27 2.58 -1.51 -12.37
C ASP A 27 1.41 -1.53 -11.39
N THR A 28 0.38 -0.78 -11.72
CA THR A 28 -0.80 -0.60 -10.86
C THR A 28 -2.05 -0.59 -11.71
N LEU A 29 -3.01 -1.43 -11.33
CA LEU A 29 -4.37 -1.37 -11.84
C LEU A 29 -5.27 -0.73 -10.78
N TRP A 30 -5.83 0.42 -11.10
CA TRP A 30 -6.75 1.12 -10.22
C TRP A 30 -8.10 0.42 -10.18
N VAL A 31 -8.56 0.08 -8.96
CA VAL A 31 -9.88 -0.49 -8.73
C VAL A 31 -10.83 0.61 -8.29
N ASN A 32 -10.39 1.50 -7.40
CA ASN A 32 -11.21 2.59 -6.87
C ASN A 32 -10.33 3.73 -6.37
N LYS A 33 -10.79 4.97 -6.54
CA LYS A 33 -10.19 6.17 -5.98
C LYS A 33 -11.30 7.19 -5.74
N ARG A 34 -11.67 7.35 -4.47
CA ARG A 34 -12.83 8.17 -4.10
C ARG A 34 -12.67 8.77 -2.71
N VAL A 35 -13.37 9.85 -2.46
CA VAL A 35 -13.48 10.43 -1.12
C VAL A 35 -14.53 9.67 -0.33
N VAL A 36 -14.19 9.30 0.90
CA VAL A 36 -15.08 8.64 1.84
C VAL A 36 -14.96 9.30 3.21
N SER A 37 -15.95 9.07 4.06
CA SER A 37 -15.90 9.40 5.47
C SER A 37 -14.93 8.44 6.16
N CYS A 38 -13.96 8.96 6.92
CA CYS A 38 -12.91 8.15 7.53
C CYS A 38 -13.49 7.21 8.59
N PRO A 39 -13.30 5.88 8.46
CA PRO A 39 -13.68 4.95 9.51
C PRO A 39 -12.93 5.20 10.82
N ASP A 40 -13.55 4.86 11.95
CA ASP A 40 -12.98 5.13 13.27
C ASP A 40 -11.58 4.54 13.47
N GLU A 41 -11.36 3.29 13.07
CA GLU A 41 -10.05 2.64 13.18
C GLU A 41 -8.99 3.37 12.36
N VAL A 42 -9.33 3.75 11.13
CA VAL A 42 -8.40 4.47 10.24
C VAL A 42 -8.09 5.85 10.80
N ALA A 43 -9.09 6.54 11.33
CA ALA A 43 -8.93 7.87 11.92
C ALA A 43 -7.95 7.86 13.09
N GLN A 44 -7.98 6.82 13.92
CA GLN A 44 -7.04 6.66 15.03
C GLN A 44 -5.60 6.56 14.51
N HIS A 45 -5.36 5.79 13.46
CA HIS A 45 -4.03 5.64 12.88
C HIS A 45 -3.55 6.90 12.18
N LEU A 46 -4.45 7.64 11.57
CA LEU A 46 -4.12 8.89 10.88
C LEU A 46 -4.09 10.11 11.80
N ALA A 47 -4.47 9.96 13.07
CA ALA A 47 -4.57 11.04 14.06
C ALA A 47 -5.45 12.19 13.56
N ILE A 48 -6.59 11.87 12.97
CA ILE A 48 -7.61 12.82 12.50
C ILE A 48 -8.96 12.48 13.14
N PRO A 49 -9.92 13.43 13.17
CA PRO A 49 -11.26 13.13 13.67
C PRO A 49 -11.95 12.06 12.84
N ALA A 50 -12.67 11.16 13.49
CA ALA A 50 -13.52 10.19 12.82
C ALA A 50 -14.54 10.93 11.93
N GLY A 51 -14.82 10.37 10.75
CA GLY A 51 -15.72 10.99 9.79
C GLY A 51 -15.08 12.08 8.93
N SER A 52 -13.80 12.43 9.14
CA SER A 52 -13.09 13.34 8.26
C SER A 52 -13.05 12.81 6.83
N ASP A 53 -12.96 13.70 5.85
CA ASP A 53 -12.81 13.31 4.45
C ASP A 53 -11.43 12.73 4.21
N VAL A 54 -11.40 11.52 3.67
CA VAL A 54 -10.17 10.84 3.23
C VAL A 54 -10.38 10.28 1.83
N PHE A 55 -9.30 10.17 1.06
CA PHE A 55 -9.32 9.37 -0.15
C PHE A 55 -9.13 7.91 0.20
N LEU A 56 -10.00 7.06 -0.33
CA LEU A 56 -9.80 5.61 -0.37
C LEU A 56 -9.27 5.24 -1.75
N LEU A 57 -8.07 4.68 -1.76
CA LEU A 57 -7.35 4.30 -2.97
C LEU A 57 -7.18 2.78 -2.97
N LYS A 58 -7.88 2.09 -3.86
CA LYS A 58 -7.79 0.63 -3.98
C LYS A 58 -7.12 0.26 -5.30
N ARG A 59 -6.07 -0.55 -5.21
CA ARG A 59 -5.19 -0.87 -6.35
C ARG A 59 -4.78 -2.33 -6.31
N ILE A 60 -4.62 -2.93 -7.50
CA ILE A 60 -3.90 -4.18 -7.66
C ILE A 60 -2.49 -3.83 -8.09
N ARG A 61 -1.49 -4.38 -7.38
CA ARG A 61 -0.08 -4.13 -7.62
C ARG A 61 0.54 -5.26 -8.41
N TYR A 62 1.36 -4.91 -9.38
CA TYR A 62 2.07 -5.84 -10.24
C TYR A 62 3.57 -5.69 -10.07
N VAL A 63 4.27 -6.82 -10.07
CA VAL A 63 5.73 -6.88 -10.23
C VAL A 63 5.97 -7.63 -11.53
N ASP A 64 6.55 -6.94 -12.50
CA ASP A 64 6.60 -7.41 -13.90
C ASP A 64 5.17 -7.73 -14.37
N GLU A 65 4.85 -8.95 -14.76
CA GLU A 65 3.52 -9.33 -15.21
C GLU A 65 2.66 -9.98 -14.13
N ASP A 66 3.19 -10.17 -12.93
CA ASP A 66 2.50 -10.88 -11.86
C ASP A 66 1.73 -9.93 -10.96
N ALA A 67 0.44 -10.19 -10.78
CA ALA A 67 -0.35 -9.53 -9.75
C ALA A 67 0.06 -10.08 -8.38
N VAL A 68 0.66 -9.24 -7.54
CA VAL A 68 1.26 -9.69 -6.27
C VAL A 68 0.45 -9.28 -5.05
N SER A 69 -0.34 -8.20 -5.13
CA SER A 69 -1.08 -7.71 -3.98
C SER A 69 -2.27 -6.84 -4.36
N ILE A 70 -3.20 -6.74 -3.41
CA ILE A 70 -4.27 -5.73 -3.41
C ILE A 70 -3.95 -4.78 -2.26
N GLU A 71 -3.93 -3.49 -2.52
CA GLU A 71 -3.67 -2.48 -1.52
C GLU A 71 -4.80 -1.48 -1.41
N GLU A 72 -5.26 -1.25 -0.18
CA GLU A 72 -6.20 -0.19 0.16
C GLU A 72 -5.46 0.85 1.00
N SER A 73 -5.50 2.10 0.55
CA SER A 73 -4.86 3.23 1.26
C SER A 73 -5.91 4.28 1.59
N TRP A 74 -5.80 4.83 2.79
CA TRP A 74 -6.58 6.00 3.22
C TRP A 74 -5.63 7.16 3.44
N VAL A 75 -5.91 8.28 2.77
CA VAL A 75 -5.07 9.48 2.81
C VAL A 75 -5.96 10.67 3.17
N PRO A 76 -5.59 11.50 4.15
CA PRO A 76 -6.34 12.73 4.43
C PRO A 76 -6.58 13.54 3.16
N ALA A 77 -7.82 13.95 2.92
CA ALA A 77 -8.22 14.51 1.63
C ALA A 77 -7.43 15.76 1.26
N HIS A 78 -7.03 16.56 2.25
CA HIS A 78 -6.26 17.79 1.99
C HIS A 78 -4.83 17.54 1.47
N LEU A 79 -4.33 16.31 1.54
CA LEU A 79 -3.00 15.97 1.04
C LEU A 79 -2.99 15.61 -0.46
N ILE A 80 -4.15 15.44 -1.06
CA ILE A 80 -4.27 15.10 -2.48
C ILE A 80 -5.09 16.17 -3.18
N HIS A 81 -4.44 16.97 -4.02
CA HIS A 81 -5.10 18.04 -4.78
C HIS A 81 -5.73 17.53 -6.08
N ASP A 82 -5.10 16.53 -6.69
CA ASP A 82 -5.59 15.90 -7.92
C ASP A 82 -5.32 14.40 -7.85
N VAL A 83 -6.36 13.64 -7.57
CA VAL A 83 -6.27 12.18 -7.43
C VAL A 83 -5.87 11.50 -8.74
N ASP A 84 -6.20 12.10 -9.88
CA ASP A 84 -5.83 11.54 -11.18
C ASP A 84 -4.36 11.75 -11.53
N ALA A 85 -3.66 12.61 -10.81
CA ALA A 85 -2.22 12.84 -11.00
C ALA A 85 -1.33 11.86 -10.23
N ILE A 86 -1.89 10.97 -9.42
CA ILE A 86 -1.10 10.03 -8.60
C ILE A 86 -0.28 9.07 -9.47
N GLY A 87 -0.86 8.58 -10.56
CA GLY A 87 -0.18 7.61 -11.42
C GLY A 87 -0.01 6.25 -10.72
N ILE A 88 1.16 5.63 -10.90
CA ILE A 88 1.44 4.31 -10.31
C ILE A 88 2.00 4.38 -8.90
N SER A 89 2.46 5.57 -8.45
CA SER A 89 3.11 5.72 -7.15
C SER A 89 2.53 6.89 -6.37
N LEU A 90 1.83 6.57 -5.28
CA LEU A 90 1.36 7.58 -4.32
C LEU A 90 2.54 8.31 -3.66
N TYR A 91 3.61 7.60 -3.33
CA TYR A 91 4.76 8.22 -2.66
C TYR A 91 5.51 9.18 -3.57
N ASP A 92 5.59 8.91 -4.87
CA ASP A 92 6.14 9.88 -5.82
C ASP A 92 5.24 11.12 -5.93
N TYR A 93 3.92 10.93 -5.90
CA TYR A 93 2.99 12.06 -5.83
C TYR A 93 3.24 12.91 -4.59
N PHE A 94 3.37 12.29 -3.41
CA PHE A 94 3.68 13.00 -2.18
C PHE A 94 4.98 13.80 -2.29
N ARG A 95 6.04 13.19 -2.83
CA ARG A 95 7.33 13.87 -2.98
C ARG A 95 7.23 15.09 -3.88
N ARG A 96 6.43 15.03 -4.94
CA ARG A 96 6.18 16.19 -5.81
C ARG A 96 5.45 17.32 -5.09
N GLN A 97 4.71 16.99 -4.03
CA GLN A 97 4.01 17.96 -3.18
C GLN A 97 4.85 18.37 -1.95
N HIS A 98 6.15 18.01 -1.93
CA HIS A 98 7.05 18.26 -0.79
C HIS A 98 6.59 17.58 0.50
N ILE A 99 5.90 16.45 0.38
CA ILE A 99 5.57 15.56 1.47
C ILE A 99 6.47 14.35 1.32
N TYR A 100 7.35 14.11 2.30
CA TYR A 100 8.39 13.10 2.20
C TYR A 100 8.11 11.98 3.19
N PRO A 101 7.63 10.81 2.73
CA PRO A 101 7.51 9.64 3.60
C PRO A 101 8.89 9.28 4.15
N GLN A 102 9.03 9.25 5.47
CA GLN A 102 10.32 8.97 6.12
C GLN A 102 10.30 7.75 7.00
N ARG A 103 9.13 7.42 7.56
CA ARG A 103 9.02 6.36 8.55
C ARG A 103 7.72 5.61 8.38
N THR A 104 7.78 4.31 8.63
CA THR A 104 6.59 3.46 8.63
C THR A 104 6.51 2.66 9.92
N ARG A 105 5.27 2.40 10.35
CA ARG A 105 4.97 1.43 11.40
C ARG A 105 4.13 0.35 10.78
N SER A 106 4.58 -0.89 10.86
CA SER A 106 3.98 -2.00 10.13
C SER A 106 3.62 -3.14 11.06
N ARG A 107 2.47 -3.77 10.80
CA ARG A 107 2.04 -5.01 11.44
C ARG A 107 1.73 -6.02 10.35
N VAL A 108 2.30 -7.21 10.49
CA VAL A 108 2.12 -8.28 9.51
C VAL A 108 1.39 -9.43 10.16
N SER A 109 0.37 -9.92 9.48
CA SER A 109 -0.38 -11.12 9.87
C SER A 109 -0.64 -11.97 8.62
N ALA A 110 -1.32 -13.09 8.79
CA ALA A 110 -1.64 -13.98 7.67
C ALA A 110 -3.09 -14.42 7.74
N ARG A 111 -3.67 -14.66 6.58
CA ARG A 111 -5.00 -15.25 6.46
C ARG A 111 -5.10 -16.04 5.17
N MET A 112 -6.13 -16.87 5.04
CA MET A 112 -6.43 -17.54 3.77
C MET A 112 -7.09 -16.53 2.81
N PRO A 113 -6.87 -16.69 1.50
CA PRO A 113 -7.52 -15.82 0.53
C PRO A 113 -9.04 -16.00 0.57
N ASP A 114 -9.76 -14.88 0.55
CA ASP A 114 -11.21 -14.87 0.45
C ASP A 114 -11.67 -14.73 -1.01
N ASP A 115 -12.99 -14.74 -1.21
CA ASP A 115 -13.56 -14.65 -2.55
C ASP A 115 -13.25 -13.31 -3.22
N GLU A 116 -13.24 -12.23 -2.46
CA GLU A 116 -12.91 -10.90 -2.98
C GLU A 116 -11.47 -10.87 -3.50
N PHE A 117 -10.51 -11.37 -2.71
CA PHE A 117 -9.12 -11.45 -3.13
C PHE A 117 -8.98 -12.28 -4.42
N GLN A 118 -9.60 -13.45 -4.45
CA GLN A 118 -9.52 -14.35 -5.61
C GLN A 118 -10.27 -13.83 -6.83
N SER A 119 -11.22 -12.91 -6.67
CA SER A 119 -11.86 -12.25 -7.81
C SER A 119 -10.91 -11.28 -8.52
N HIS A 120 -9.90 -10.76 -7.84
CA HIS A 120 -8.91 -9.84 -8.39
C HIS A 120 -7.59 -10.52 -8.74
N ILE A 121 -7.18 -11.51 -7.96
CA ILE A 121 -5.89 -12.21 -8.12
C ILE A 121 -6.14 -13.71 -8.12
N GLN A 122 -5.89 -14.34 -9.26
CA GLN A 122 -6.01 -15.80 -9.38
C GLN A 122 -4.80 -16.46 -8.74
N MET A 123 -5.06 -17.34 -7.78
CA MET A 123 -4.03 -18.13 -7.13
C MET A 123 -4.66 -19.37 -6.51
N ASP A 124 -3.83 -20.33 -6.13
CA ASP A 124 -4.28 -21.49 -5.35
C ASP A 124 -4.86 -21.03 -4.01
N GLY A 125 -6.10 -21.38 -3.74
CA GLY A 125 -6.79 -21.01 -2.50
C GLY A 125 -6.18 -21.60 -1.22
N LYS A 126 -5.20 -22.49 -1.36
CA LYS A 126 -4.45 -23.07 -0.24
C LYS A 126 -3.21 -22.26 0.13
N VAL A 127 -2.82 -21.29 -0.69
CA VAL A 127 -1.69 -20.40 -0.41
C VAL A 127 -2.14 -19.26 0.48
N PRO A 128 -1.52 -19.06 1.65
CA PRO A 128 -1.88 -17.95 2.53
C PRO A 128 -1.63 -16.58 1.91
N VAL A 129 -2.39 -15.60 2.37
CA VAL A 129 -2.20 -14.20 2.06
C VAL A 129 -1.55 -13.53 3.27
N LEU A 130 -0.47 -12.81 3.04
CA LEU A 130 0.12 -11.95 4.06
C LEU A 130 -0.62 -10.61 4.07
N VAL A 131 -1.01 -10.17 5.27
CA VAL A 131 -1.72 -8.91 5.47
C VAL A 131 -0.77 -7.95 6.17
N ILE A 132 -0.44 -6.84 5.53
CA ILE A 132 0.36 -5.80 6.17
C ILE A 132 -0.49 -4.55 6.38
N LYS A 133 -0.59 -4.11 7.63
CA LYS A 133 -1.21 -2.85 8.02
C LYS A 133 -0.10 -1.87 8.35
N GLN A 134 -0.13 -0.69 7.73
CA GLN A 134 1.01 0.22 7.80
C GLN A 134 0.56 1.67 7.89
N VAL A 135 1.19 2.41 8.79
CA VAL A 135 1.08 3.87 8.84
C VAL A 135 2.37 4.46 8.30
N ALA A 136 2.27 5.38 7.36
CA ALA A 136 3.40 6.15 6.86
C ALA A 136 3.41 7.54 7.50
N LEU A 137 4.58 7.98 7.95
CA LEU A 137 4.80 9.27 8.57
C LEU A 137 5.72 10.13 7.68
N ASP A 138 5.44 11.43 7.62
CA ASP A 138 6.23 12.37 6.85
C ASP A 138 7.49 12.86 7.62
N GLN A 139 8.19 13.84 7.05
CA GLN A 139 9.41 14.41 7.62
C GLN A 139 9.18 15.14 8.96
N GLN A 140 7.94 15.45 9.29
CA GLN A 140 7.55 16.06 10.57
C GLN A 140 6.83 15.05 11.47
N GLN A 141 6.92 13.76 11.15
CA GLN A 141 6.29 12.65 11.86
C GLN A 141 4.76 12.74 11.90
N ARG A 142 4.16 13.34 10.89
CA ARG A 142 2.70 13.38 10.72
C ARG A 142 2.25 12.17 9.93
N PRO A 143 1.18 11.47 10.37
CA PRO A 143 0.60 10.39 9.57
C PRO A 143 0.04 10.94 8.25
N ILE A 144 0.45 10.33 7.14
CA ILE A 144 0.03 10.74 5.81
C ILE A 144 -0.74 9.66 5.06
N GLU A 145 -0.61 8.41 5.48
CA GLU A 145 -1.30 7.29 4.87
C GLU A 145 -1.46 6.17 5.89
N TYR A 146 -2.64 5.55 5.88
CA TYR A 146 -2.85 4.23 6.47
C TYR A 146 -3.17 3.28 5.34
N SER A 147 -2.48 2.14 5.27
CA SER A 147 -2.70 1.16 4.21
C SER A 147 -2.88 -0.24 4.76
N ILE A 148 -3.66 -1.03 4.04
CA ILE A 148 -3.77 -2.47 4.24
C ILE A 148 -3.45 -3.13 2.90
N SER A 149 -2.41 -3.94 2.88
CA SER A 149 -2.00 -4.69 1.70
C SER A 149 -2.21 -6.17 1.94
N TYR A 150 -2.85 -6.81 0.98
CA TYR A 150 -3.10 -8.25 0.96
C TYR A 150 -2.19 -8.85 -0.09
N CYS A 151 -1.18 -9.62 0.33
CA CYS A 151 -0.06 -10.01 -0.53
C CYS A 151 0.00 -11.52 -0.69
N ARG A 152 0.26 -11.97 -1.92
CA ARG A 152 0.50 -13.39 -2.20
C ARG A 152 1.77 -13.85 -1.49
N SER A 153 1.64 -14.80 -0.57
CA SER A 153 2.80 -15.29 0.20
C SER A 153 3.78 -16.12 -0.64
N ASP A 154 3.35 -16.60 -1.81
CA ASP A 154 4.23 -17.32 -2.72
C ASP A 154 5.11 -16.40 -3.58
N LEU A 155 4.79 -15.11 -3.69
CA LEU A 155 5.54 -14.13 -4.47
C LEU A 155 6.09 -12.97 -3.65
N TYR A 156 5.75 -12.87 -2.38
CA TYR A 156 6.01 -11.68 -1.58
C TYR A 156 6.68 -12.06 -0.26
N VAL A 157 7.82 -11.47 0.02
CA VAL A 157 8.54 -11.66 1.28
C VAL A 157 8.79 -10.29 1.91
N PHE A 158 8.47 -10.17 3.19
CA PHE A 158 8.81 -8.98 3.97
C PHE A 158 10.15 -9.17 4.64
N VAL A 159 11.03 -8.19 4.50
CA VAL A 159 12.38 -8.22 5.05
C VAL A 159 12.55 -7.06 6.02
N CYS A 160 13.10 -7.36 7.19
CA CYS A 160 13.46 -6.36 8.19
C CYS A 160 14.88 -6.67 8.68
N GLU A 161 15.85 -5.97 8.11
CA GLU A 161 17.28 -6.15 8.44
C GLU A 161 17.81 -4.90 9.14
N GLU A 162 18.58 -5.09 10.17
CA GLU A 162 19.22 -4.02 10.92
C GLU A 162 20.69 -3.80 10.51
#